data_95a6d7ea3c3df616e138ab4c22178f03
#
_entry.id   95a6d7ea3c3df616e138ab4c22178f03
#
_cell.length_a   1.000
_cell.length_b   1.000
_cell.length_c   1.000
_cell.angle_alpha   90.00
_cell.angle_beta   90.00
_cell.angle_gamma   90.00
#
_symmetry.space_group_name_H-M   'P 1'
#
loop_
_entity.id
_entity.type
_entity.pdbx_description
1 polymer ?
#
loop_
_entity_poly.entity_id
_entity_poly.type
_entity_poly.pdbx_seq_one_letter_code
_entity_poly.pdbx_strand_id
1 'polypeptide(L)'
;VWTTYLSRISSEWRDGPGAGTSVRWPVGNGARGNEGVSNIIRNTPGTIGYIENAYAVVNRMPTTQIRNKAGNFVRPEPPAFLATAAAADWNVPNFAADTIDLNGATVWPITSPTYILLPTNPPADKVAGNRNSMRFFDWTFRNGAQTAQRLEYIPLPASAHDAIRAAWGRHVRGPAGEALWPVG
;
A
#
# COMPACT_ATOMS: atom_id res chain seq x y z
N VAL A 1 3.13 2.90 8.54
CA VAL A 1 1.76 3.21 8.13
C VAL A 1 0.90 3.57 9.34
N TRP A 2 0.60 2.63 10.26
CA TRP A 2 -0.27 2.84 11.41
C TRP A 2 0.24 3.98 12.33
N THR A 3 1.48 3.92 12.76
CA THR A 3 2.11 4.94 13.62
C THR A 3 2.18 6.31 12.94
N THR A 4 2.35 6.36 11.63
CA THR A 4 2.30 7.60 10.83
C THR A 4 0.90 8.21 10.84
N TYR A 5 -0.13 7.38 10.65
CA TYR A 5 -1.52 7.83 10.76
C TYR A 5 -1.81 8.40 12.15
N LEU A 6 -1.45 7.69 13.21
CA LEU A 6 -1.64 8.15 14.59
C LEU A 6 -0.94 9.49 14.84
N SER A 7 0.28 9.68 14.31
CA SER A 7 1.01 10.95 14.43
C SER A 7 0.35 12.12 13.69
N ARG A 8 -0.46 11.84 12.65
CA ARG A 8 -1.20 12.87 11.91
C ARG A 8 -2.44 13.33 12.63
N ILE A 9 -3.12 12.41 13.31
CA ILE A 9 -4.42 12.70 13.93
C ILE A 9 -4.35 13.03 15.42
N SER A 10 -3.20 12.80 16.07
CA SER A 10 -2.99 13.05 17.50
C SER A 10 -1.65 13.74 17.74
N SER A 11 -1.70 14.94 18.34
CA SER A 11 -0.49 15.64 18.80
C SER A 11 0.19 14.90 19.94
N GLU A 12 -0.57 14.35 20.87
CA GLU A 12 -0.03 13.54 21.98
C GLU A 12 0.75 12.34 21.47
N TRP A 13 0.22 11.62 20.45
CA TRP A 13 0.95 10.53 19.84
C TRP A 13 2.20 11.00 19.11
N ARG A 14 2.09 12.07 18.31
CA ARG A 14 3.21 12.64 17.54
C ARG A 14 4.38 13.06 18.42
N ASP A 15 4.06 13.73 19.53
CA ASP A 15 5.05 14.31 20.42
C ASP A 15 5.57 13.29 21.47
N GLY A 16 4.88 12.15 21.62
CA GLY A 16 5.25 11.00 22.48
C GLY A 16 5.84 9.84 21.67
N PRO A 17 5.07 8.77 21.37
CA PRO A 17 5.56 7.58 20.67
C PRO A 17 6.08 7.86 19.26
N GLY A 18 5.45 8.80 18.54
CA GLY A 18 5.83 9.23 17.20
C GLY A 18 5.53 8.21 16.10
N ALA A 19 6.08 8.50 14.89
CA ALA A 19 5.99 7.63 13.73
C ALA A 19 7.28 6.83 13.56
N GLY A 20 7.15 5.52 13.33
CA GLY A 20 8.30 4.64 13.12
C GLY A 20 7.88 3.20 12.89
N THR A 21 8.84 2.38 12.46
CA THR A 21 8.67 0.93 12.33
C THR A 21 8.74 0.22 13.68
N SER A 22 9.41 0.85 14.65
CA SER A 22 9.49 0.40 16.04
C SER A 22 9.27 1.62 16.93
N VAL A 23 8.20 1.62 17.71
CA VAL A 23 7.86 2.71 18.63
C VAL A 23 7.63 2.15 20.03
N ARG A 24 7.81 3.00 21.04
CA ARG A 24 7.49 2.63 22.42
C ARG A 24 5.98 2.78 22.65
N TRP A 25 5.26 1.68 22.55
CA TRP A 25 3.82 1.67 22.83
C TRP A 25 3.53 2.00 24.29
N PRO A 26 2.64 2.95 24.56
CA PRO A 26 2.32 3.34 25.94
C PRO A 26 1.52 2.27 26.68
N VAL A 27 0.72 1.48 25.97
CA VAL A 27 -0.15 0.41 26.50
C VAL A 27 -0.29 -0.71 25.49
N GLY A 28 -0.81 -1.85 25.95
CA GLY A 28 -1.13 -3.01 25.11
C GLY A 28 -0.06 -4.08 25.07
N ASN A 29 -0.36 -5.15 24.39
CA ASN A 29 0.52 -6.31 24.20
C ASN A 29 0.93 -6.43 22.75
N GLY A 30 2.21 -6.56 22.48
CA GLY A 30 2.73 -6.83 21.15
C GLY A 30 2.55 -8.28 20.75
N ALA A 31 2.30 -8.52 19.45
CA ALA A 31 2.26 -9.84 18.87
C ALA A 31 2.95 -9.86 17.51
N ARG A 32 3.42 -11.04 17.09
CA ARG A 32 4.15 -11.18 15.83
C ARG A 32 3.20 -11.29 14.64
N GLY A 33 3.21 -10.29 13.77
CA GLY A 33 2.49 -10.27 12.51
C GLY A 33 0.96 -10.28 12.66
N ASN A 34 0.26 -10.35 11.54
CA ASN A 34 -1.20 -10.38 11.48
C ASN A 34 -1.79 -11.57 12.25
N GLU A 35 -1.14 -12.73 12.14
CA GLU A 35 -1.58 -13.97 12.81
C GLU A 35 -1.55 -13.85 14.34
N GLY A 36 -0.44 -13.37 14.90
CA GLY A 36 -0.29 -13.20 16.34
C GLY A 36 -1.30 -12.19 16.90
N VAL A 37 -1.49 -11.05 16.26
CA VAL A 37 -2.48 -10.04 16.68
C VAL A 37 -3.90 -10.61 16.59
N SER A 38 -4.24 -11.29 15.49
CA SER A 38 -5.56 -11.91 15.31
C SER A 38 -5.86 -12.97 16.37
N ASN A 39 -4.86 -13.77 16.74
CA ASN A 39 -5.01 -14.79 17.78
C ASN A 39 -5.32 -14.14 19.14
N ILE A 40 -4.63 -13.07 19.51
CA ILE A 40 -4.92 -12.34 20.76
C ILE A 40 -6.35 -11.80 20.74
N ILE A 41 -6.76 -11.12 19.65
CA ILE A 41 -8.10 -10.53 19.55
C ILE A 41 -9.20 -11.60 19.68
N ARG A 42 -9.03 -12.75 19.05
CA ARG A 42 -10.02 -13.85 19.12
C ARG A 42 -10.16 -14.47 20.51
N ASN A 43 -9.07 -14.54 21.25
CA ASN A 43 -9.03 -15.24 22.52
C ASN A 43 -9.14 -14.32 23.74
N THR A 44 -9.22 -13.00 23.54
CA THR A 44 -9.30 -12.02 24.63
C THR A 44 -10.44 -11.05 24.38
N PRO A 45 -11.62 -11.28 24.98
CA PRO A 45 -12.76 -10.37 24.87
C PRO A 45 -12.41 -8.94 25.29
N GLY A 46 -12.96 -7.95 24.56
CA GLY A 46 -12.75 -6.53 24.83
C GLY A 46 -11.43 -5.98 24.28
N THR A 47 -10.68 -6.74 23.51
CA THR A 47 -9.45 -6.26 22.86
C THR A 47 -9.74 -5.65 21.49
N ILE A 48 -8.87 -4.71 21.09
CA ILE A 48 -8.79 -4.11 19.76
C ILE A 48 -7.34 -4.20 19.26
N GLY A 49 -7.15 -4.37 17.95
CA GLY A 49 -5.84 -4.40 17.33
C GLY A 49 -5.88 -3.95 15.89
N TYR A 50 -4.72 -3.87 15.23
CA TYR A 50 -4.62 -3.56 13.80
C TYR A 50 -3.90 -4.69 13.06
N ILE A 51 -4.45 -5.05 11.92
CA ILE A 51 -3.96 -6.08 11.01
C ILE A 51 -4.24 -5.66 9.57
N GLU A 52 -3.66 -6.35 8.61
CA GLU A 52 -3.98 -6.19 7.20
C GLU A 52 -5.43 -6.59 6.91
N ASN A 53 -6.12 -5.82 6.06
CA ASN A 53 -7.53 -6.05 5.74
C ASN A 53 -7.77 -7.43 5.11
N ALA A 54 -6.93 -7.87 4.19
CA ALA A 54 -7.06 -9.19 3.57
C ALA A 54 -7.08 -10.30 4.64
N TYR A 55 -6.25 -10.17 5.67
CA TYR A 55 -6.21 -11.12 6.77
C TYR A 55 -7.49 -11.07 7.62
N ALA A 56 -8.05 -9.87 7.87
CA ALA A 56 -9.30 -9.72 8.60
C ALA A 56 -10.47 -10.36 7.85
N VAL A 57 -10.57 -10.12 6.53
CA VAL A 57 -11.64 -10.67 5.68
C VAL A 57 -11.57 -12.20 5.62
N VAL A 58 -10.41 -12.76 5.27
CA VAL A 58 -10.21 -14.23 5.17
C VAL A 58 -10.52 -14.93 6.48
N ASN A 59 -10.20 -14.30 7.60
CA ASN A 59 -10.44 -14.84 8.93
C ASN A 59 -11.79 -14.43 9.55
N ARG A 60 -12.65 -13.72 8.80
CA ARG A 60 -13.98 -13.25 9.23
C ARG A 60 -13.94 -12.47 10.55
N MET A 61 -12.93 -11.61 10.71
CA MET A 61 -12.78 -10.80 11.91
C MET A 61 -13.65 -9.54 11.79
N PRO A 62 -14.31 -9.11 12.87
CA PRO A 62 -15.03 -7.85 12.87
C PRO A 62 -14.06 -6.68 12.70
N THR A 63 -14.46 -5.71 11.90
CA THR A 63 -13.70 -4.48 11.64
C THR A 63 -14.48 -3.26 12.14
N THR A 64 -13.76 -2.20 12.50
CA THR A 64 -14.35 -0.93 12.92
C THR A 64 -14.41 0.09 11.80
N GLN A 65 -15.30 1.05 11.90
CA GLN A 65 -15.26 2.26 11.10
C GLN A 65 -14.25 3.23 11.68
N ILE A 66 -13.60 3.99 10.80
CA ILE A 66 -12.68 5.07 11.21
C ILE A 66 -13.20 6.39 10.64
N ARG A 67 -13.16 7.44 11.45
CA ARG A 67 -13.48 8.79 11.00
C ARG A 67 -12.33 9.30 10.13
N ASN A 68 -12.62 9.57 8.86
CA ASN A 68 -11.63 10.09 7.93
C ASN A 68 -11.45 11.62 8.07
N LYS A 69 -10.50 12.19 7.34
CA LYS A 69 -10.16 13.61 7.36
C LYS A 69 -11.32 14.52 6.98
N ALA A 70 -12.25 14.05 6.14
CA ALA A 70 -13.47 14.78 5.78
C ALA A 70 -14.56 14.71 6.86
N GLY A 71 -14.32 13.99 7.97
CA GLY A 71 -15.23 13.86 9.09
C GLY A 71 -16.23 12.71 9.01
N ASN A 72 -16.18 11.89 7.97
CA ASN A 72 -17.09 10.76 7.75
C ASN A 72 -16.54 9.47 8.36
N PHE A 73 -17.43 8.66 8.96
CA PHE A 73 -17.09 7.29 9.36
C PHE A 73 -17.13 6.37 8.15
N VAL A 74 -16.00 5.77 7.80
CA VAL A 74 -15.83 4.87 6.66
C VAL A 74 -15.45 3.47 7.13
N ARG A 75 -15.82 2.45 6.34
CA ARG A 75 -15.46 1.05 6.57
C ARG A 75 -14.22 0.68 5.76
N PRO A 76 -13.41 -0.30 6.21
CA PRO A 76 -12.30 -0.84 5.44
C PRO A 76 -12.83 -1.80 4.35
N GLU A 77 -13.40 -1.23 3.30
CA GLU A 77 -14.05 -1.95 2.20
C GLU A 77 -13.46 -1.49 0.86
N PRO A 78 -13.53 -2.34 -0.20
CA PRO A 78 -12.92 -2.02 -1.49
C PRO A 78 -13.26 -0.64 -2.06
N PRO A 79 -14.52 -0.12 -1.98
CA PRO A 79 -14.81 1.22 -2.48
C PRO A 79 -14.02 2.33 -1.78
N ALA A 80 -13.81 2.21 -0.46
CA ALA A 80 -13.06 3.19 0.30
C ALA A 80 -11.55 3.15 0.00
N PHE A 81 -11.00 1.96 -0.23
CA PHE A 81 -9.62 1.79 -0.66
C PHE A 81 -9.38 2.31 -2.08
N LEU A 82 -10.31 2.04 -3.01
CA LEU A 82 -10.27 2.59 -4.37
C LEU A 82 -10.32 4.12 -4.35
N ALA A 83 -11.16 4.71 -3.49
CA ALA A 83 -11.22 6.16 -3.31
C ALA A 83 -9.88 6.72 -2.82
N THR A 84 -9.17 6.01 -1.92
CA THR A 84 -7.82 6.41 -1.47
C THR A 84 -6.81 6.32 -2.61
N ALA A 85 -6.81 5.23 -3.38
CA ALA A 85 -5.91 5.05 -4.51
C ALA A 85 -6.13 6.12 -5.60
N ALA A 86 -7.38 6.52 -5.83
CA ALA A 86 -7.72 7.58 -6.78
C ALA A 86 -7.35 8.98 -6.27
N ALA A 87 -7.37 9.22 -4.96
CA ALA A 87 -7.02 10.50 -4.35
C ALA A 87 -5.51 10.71 -4.20
N ALA A 88 -4.71 9.67 -4.30
CA ALA A 88 -3.26 9.73 -4.14
C ALA A 88 -2.58 10.34 -5.38
N ASP A 89 -1.56 11.15 -5.16
CA ASP A 89 -0.70 11.66 -6.23
C ASP A 89 0.39 10.63 -6.58
N TRP A 90 0.25 9.98 -7.72
CA TRP A 90 1.22 9.01 -8.24
C TRP A 90 2.34 9.63 -9.09
N ASN A 91 2.31 10.97 -9.32
CA ASN A 91 3.33 11.69 -10.10
C ASN A 91 4.49 12.20 -9.22
N VAL A 92 4.69 11.58 -8.08
CA VAL A 92 5.81 11.87 -7.17
C VAL A 92 7.04 11.02 -7.51
N PRO A 93 8.26 11.47 -7.15
CA PRO A 93 9.47 10.69 -7.37
C PRO A 93 9.38 9.26 -6.81
N ASN A 94 9.84 8.29 -7.61
CA ASN A 94 9.83 6.86 -7.26
C ASN A 94 8.43 6.30 -6.92
N PHE A 95 7.36 6.98 -7.32
CA PHE A 95 5.97 6.62 -6.98
C PHE A 95 5.72 6.51 -5.46
N ALA A 96 6.51 7.20 -4.65
CA ALA A 96 6.38 7.21 -3.19
C ALA A 96 5.16 8.03 -2.74
N ALA A 97 4.00 7.71 -3.31
CA ALA A 97 2.75 8.40 -3.03
C ALA A 97 2.36 8.28 -1.56
N ASP A 98 1.99 9.40 -0.98
CA ASP A 98 1.39 9.41 0.35
C ASP A 98 -0.08 8.96 0.23
N THR A 99 -0.42 7.90 0.91
CA THR A 99 -1.76 7.31 0.91
C THR A 99 -2.40 7.30 2.30
N ILE A 100 -1.84 8.08 3.23
CA ILE A 100 -2.29 8.13 4.62
C ILE A 100 -3.03 9.44 4.88
N ASP A 101 -4.22 9.35 5.47
CA ASP A 101 -5.03 10.49 5.89
C ASP A 101 -5.31 11.50 4.76
N LEU A 102 -5.61 10.98 3.55
CA LEU A 102 -6.00 11.81 2.41
C LEU A 102 -7.40 12.41 2.62
N ASN A 103 -7.64 13.55 1.96
CA ASN A 103 -8.95 14.18 1.98
C ASN A 103 -9.90 13.50 0.99
N GLY A 104 -11.17 13.36 1.37
CA GLY A 104 -12.23 12.81 0.53
C GLY A 104 -13.34 12.16 1.35
N ALA A 105 -14.58 12.27 0.90
CA ALA A 105 -15.75 11.84 1.67
C ALA A 105 -15.74 10.35 2.01
N THR A 106 -15.24 9.51 1.10
CA THR A 106 -15.27 8.04 1.21
C THR A 106 -13.87 7.42 1.34
N VAL A 107 -12.83 8.25 1.45
CA VAL A 107 -11.43 7.79 1.54
C VAL A 107 -11.21 7.03 2.85
N TRP A 108 -10.63 5.83 2.76
CA TRP A 108 -10.10 5.11 3.92
C TRP A 108 -8.73 5.71 4.31
N PRO A 109 -8.53 6.12 5.57
CA PRO A 109 -7.38 6.94 5.93
C PRO A 109 -6.06 6.18 6.10
N ILE A 110 -6.08 4.85 6.05
CA ILE A 110 -4.91 4.02 6.36
C ILE A 110 -4.69 2.99 5.26
N THR A 111 -3.91 3.34 4.25
CA THR A 111 -3.51 2.43 3.18
C THR A 111 -1.99 2.44 3.01
N SER A 112 -1.47 1.44 2.33
CA SER A 112 -0.07 1.36 1.93
C SER A 112 0.03 0.64 0.59
N PRO A 113 0.66 1.23 -0.42
CA PRO A 113 0.95 0.52 -1.66
C PRO A 113 2.05 -0.52 -1.45
N THR A 114 2.02 -1.59 -2.25
CA THR A 114 3.13 -2.53 -2.38
C THR A 114 4.05 -2.06 -3.48
N TYR A 115 5.32 -1.92 -3.19
CA TYR A 115 6.34 -1.47 -4.13
C TYR A 115 7.16 -2.62 -4.67
N ILE A 116 7.41 -2.59 -5.98
CA ILE A 116 8.35 -3.46 -6.65
C ILE A 116 9.58 -2.62 -7.01
N LEU A 117 10.73 -3.04 -6.52
CA LEU A 117 12.00 -2.40 -6.85
C LEU A 117 12.55 -2.97 -8.15
N LEU A 118 12.80 -2.09 -9.10
CA LEU A 118 13.35 -2.45 -10.41
C LEU A 118 14.66 -1.69 -10.63
N PRO A 119 15.80 -2.38 -10.92
CA PRO A 119 17.04 -1.71 -11.28
C PRO A 119 16.88 -0.83 -12.52
N THR A 120 17.28 0.43 -12.43
CA THR A 120 17.23 1.36 -13.57
C THR A 120 18.37 1.12 -14.56
N ASN A 121 19.52 0.60 -14.09
CA ASN A 121 20.69 0.27 -14.89
C ASN A 121 21.17 -1.15 -14.54
N PRO A 122 20.45 -2.20 -14.99
CA PRO A 122 20.85 -3.57 -14.71
C PRO A 122 22.17 -3.92 -15.44
N PRO A 123 23.06 -4.70 -14.83
CA PRO A 123 24.22 -5.25 -15.53
C PRO A 123 23.78 -6.17 -16.66
N ALA A 124 24.67 -6.43 -17.63
CA ALA A 124 24.36 -7.13 -18.89
C ALA A 124 23.68 -8.50 -18.66
N ASP A 125 24.12 -9.26 -17.66
CA ASP A 125 23.60 -10.57 -17.30
C ASP A 125 22.17 -10.50 -16.67
N LYS A 126 21.72 -9.33 -16.24
CA LYS A 126 20.40 -9.09 -15.62
C LYS A 126 19.40 -8.38 -16.54
N VAL A 127 19.81 -7.92 -17.72
CA VAL A 127 18.94 -7.20 -18.66
C VAL A 127 17.70 -8.02 -19.04
N ALA A 128 17.87 -9.29 -19.39
CA ALA A 128 16.75 -10.16 -19.75
C ALA A 128 15.75 -10.34 -18.59
N GLY A 129 16.26 -10.56 -17.38
CA GLY A 129 15.44 -10.66 -16.18
C GLY A 129 14.67 -9.37 -15.89
N ASN A 130 15.31 -8.22 -16.04
CA ASN A 130 14.68 -6.91 -15.86
C ASN A 130 13.55 -6.67 -16.87
N ARG A 131 13.79 -6.95 -18.15
CA ARG A 131 12.75 -6.90 -19.21
C ARG A 131 11.58 -7.83 -18.90
N ASN A 132 11.84 -9.05 -18.48
CA ASN A 132 10.78 -10.00 -18.10
C ASN A 132 9.97 -9.53 -16.89
N SER A 133 10.60 -8.91 -15.91
CA SER A 133 9.90 -8.29 -14.78
C SER A 133 8.95 -7.18 -15.24
N MET A 134 9.40 -6.28 -16.11
CA MET A 134 8.53 -5.23 -16.66
C MET A 134 7.36 -5.81 -17.48
N ARG A 135 7.63 -6.83 -18.33
CA ARG A 135 6.55 -7.54 -19.06
C ARG A 135 5.53 -8.16 -18.13
N PHE A 136 5.99 -8.83 -17.08
CA PHE A 136 5.12 -9.46 -16.09
C PHE A 136 4.24 -8.43 -15.39
N PHE A 137 4.81 -7.32 -14.90
CA PHE A 137 4.02 -6.28 -14.24
C PHE A 137 3.09 -5.53 -15.21
N ASP A 138 3.51 -5.29 -16.44
CA ASP A 138 2.62 -4.74 -17.46
C ASP A 138 1.44 -5.67 -17.76
N TRP A 139 1.69 -6.98 -17.84
CA TRP A 139 0.63 -7.97 -17.96
C TRP A 139 -0.31 -7.95 -16.74
N THR A 140 0.23 -7.84 -15.53
CA THR A 140 -0.60 -7.76 -14.31
C THR A 140 -1.46 -6.50 -14.28
N PHE A 141 -0.97 -5.37 -14.75
CA PHE A 141 -1.75 -4.14 -14.87
C PHE A 141 -2.94 -4.28 -15.83
N ARG A 142 -2.79 -5.07 -16.88
CA ARG A 142 -3.87 -5.30 -17.87
C ARG A 142 -4.85 -6.40 -17.45
N ASN A 143 -4.39 -7.41 -16.75
CA ASN A 143 -5.14 -8.65 -16.56
C ASN A 143 -5.33 -9.04 -15.08
N GLY A 144 -4.57 -8.45 -14.16
CA GLY A 144 -4.50 -8.88 -12.77
C GLY A 144 -5.59 -8.32 -11.85
N ALA A 145 -6.37 -7.32 -12.29
CA ALA A 145 -7.30 -6.60 -11.42
C ALA A 145 -8.29 -7.51 -10.67
N GLN A 146 -8.94 -8.45 -11.37
CA GLN A 146 -9.88 -9.38 -10.74
C GLN A 146 -9.20 -10.32 -9.74
N THR A 147 -7.97 -10.74 -10.05
CA THR A 147 -7.20 -11.60 -9.14
C THR A 147 -6.79 -10.84 -7.88
N ALA A 148 -6.33 -9.60 -8.03
CA ALA A 148 -6.03 -8.73 -6.89
C ALA A 148 -7.26 -8.57 -5.99
N GLN A 149 -8.43 -8.25 -6.57
CA GLN A 149 -9.68 -8.10 -5.81
C GLN A 149 -10.11 -9.37 -5.08
N ARG A 150 -9.97 -10.55 -5.71
CA ARG A 150 -10.26 -11.85 -5.03
C ARG A 150 -9.31 -12.13 -3.86
N LEU A 151 -8.13 -11.54 -3.88
CA LEU A 151 -7.13 -11.63 -2.81
C LEU A 151 -7.24 -10.45 -1.81
N GLU A 152 -8.33 -9.66 -1.90
CA GLU A 152 -8.58 -8.48 -1.06
C GLU A 152 -7.53 -7.35 -1.24
N TYR A 153 -6.83 -7.31 -2.39
CA TYR A 153 -5.97 -6.21 -2.79
C TYR A 153 -6.66 -5.30 -3.80
N ILE A 154 -6.27 -4.05 -3.80
CA ILE A 154 -6.85 -3.02 -4.66
C ILE A 154 -5.89 -2.72 -5.81
N PRO A 155 -6.33 -2.87 -7.07
CA PRO A 155 -5.52 -2.47 -8.20
C PRO A 155 -5.32 -0.96 -8.23
N LEU A 156 -4.14 -0.52 -8.66
CA LEU A 156 -3.85 0.89 -8.88
C LEU A 156 -4.71 1.45 -10.03
N PRO A 157 -5.00 2.76 -10.04
CA PRO A 157 -5.72 3.40 -11.15
C PRO A 157 -4.90 3.38 -12.46
N ALA A 158 -5.58 3.44 -13.61
CA ALA A 158 -4.95 3.40 -14.93
C ALA A 158 -3.89 4.51 -15.10
N SER A 159 -4.14 5.70 -14.54
CA SER A 159 -3.18 6.80 -14.56
C SER A 159 -1.84 6.47 -13.89
N ALA A 160 -1.86 5.69 -12.81
CA ALA A 160 -0.64 5.20 -12.18
C ALA A 160 0.09 4.18 -13.05
N HIS A 161 -0.64 3.26 -13.71
CA HIS A 161 -0.04 2.31 -14.66
C HIS A 161 0.65 3.02 -15.82
N ASP A 162 0.04 4.05 -16.38
CA ASP A 162 0.61 4.82 -17.48
C ASP A 162 1.83 5.62 -17.04
N ALA A 163 1.79 6.22 -15.86
CA ALA A 163 2.95 6.90 -15.27
C ALA A 163 4.13 5.93 -15.03
N ILE A 164 3.86 4.70 -14.56
CA ILE A 164 4.88 3.67 -14.37
C ILE A 164 5.51 3.26 -15.70
N ARG A 165 4.71 2.97 -16.74
CA ARG A 165 5.21 2.64 -18.09
C ARG A 165 6.08 3.76 -18.65
N ALA A 166 5.64 5.00 -18.50
CA ALA A 166 6.41 6.16 -18.93
C ALA A 166 7.74 6.30 -18.17
N ALA A 167 7.75 6.01 -16.86
CA ALA A 167 8.97 6.01 -16.06
C ALA A 167 9.94 4.89 -16.49
N TRP A 168 9.45 3.69 -16.77
CA TRP A 168 10.29 2.61 -17.32
C TRP A 168 10.96 3.04 -18.64
N GLY A 169 10.19 3.63 -19.56
CA GLY A 169 10.72 4.13 -20.84
C GLY A 169 11.76 5.25 -20.69
N ARG A 170 11.64 6.08 -19.64
CA ARG A 170 12.58 7.16 -19.39
C ARG A 170 13.82 6.73 -18.62
N HIS A 171 13.69 5.82 -17.65
CA HIS A 171 14.73 5.61 -16.64
C HIS A 171 15.39 4.23 -16.69
N VAL A 172 14.75 3.22 -17.29
CA VAL A 172 15.32 1.87 -17.34
C VAL A 172 16.16 1.72 -18.60
N ARG A 173 17.47 1.63 -18.43
CA ARG A 173 18.47 1.60 -19.49
C ARG A 173 19.33 0.35 -19.42
N GLY A 174 19.70 -0.19 -20.57
CA GLY A 174 20.70 -1.23 -20.66
C GLY A 174 22.13 -0.69 -20.59
N PRO A 175 23.13 -1.57 -20.57
CA PRO A 175 24.54 -1.21 -20.42
C PRO A 175 25.08 -0.27 -21.52
N ALA A 176 24.48 -0.30 -22.73
CA ALA A 176 24.82 0.60 -23.83
C ALA A 176 23.96 1.89 -23.84
N GLY A 177 23.15 2.13 -22.79
CA GLY A 177 22.25 3.27 -22.69
C GLY A 177 20.92 3.10 -23.44
N GLU A 178 20.68 1.96 -24.07
CA GLU A 178 19.44 1.65 -24.78
C GLU A 178 18.25 1.55 -23.84
N ALA A 179 17.08 1.98 -24.29
CA ALA A 179 15.85 1.82 -23.53
C ALA A 179 15.47 0.33 -23.42
N LEU A 180 15.16 -0.11 -22.22
CA LEU A 180 14.69 -1.49 -22.00
C LEU A 180 13.15 -1.63 -22.06
N TRP A 181 12.44 -0.51 -22.13
CA TRP A 181 10.99 -0.42 -22.28
C TRP A 181 10.61 0.60 -23.37
N PRO A 182 9.58 0.40 -24.22
CA PRO A 182 8.76 -0.83 -24.29
C PRO A 182 9.59 -2.05 -24.72
N VAL A 183 9.13 -3.21 -24.30
CA VAL A 183 9.79 -4.46 -24.70
C VAL A 183 9.17 -4.89 -26.03
N GLY A 184 10.01 -4.92 -27.07
CA GLY A 184 9.64 -5.42 -28.41
C GLY A 184 9.24 -6.91 -28.40
#